data_b7dabc77ada7e1dd1637f8cb1382ed89
#
_entry.id   b7dabc77ada7e1dd1637f8cb1382ed89
#
_cell.length_a   1.000
_cell.length_b   1.000
_cell.length_c   1.000
_cell.angle_alpha   90.00
_cell.angle_beta   90.00
_cell.angle_gamma   90.00
#
_symmetry.space_group_name_H-M   'P 1'
#
loop_
_entity.id
_entity.type
_entity.pdbx_description
1 polymer ?
#
loop_
_entity_poly.entity_id
_entity_poly.type
_entity_poly.pdbx_seq_one_letter_code
_entity_poly.pdbx_strand_id
1 'polypeptide(L)'
;MTPAIRSRLFASTITASLLLAPVALAQDHDHHMPPAAASAPAGTPPPADSDDGTIVGGMGRMTSALGPYATNRDAGGTAWQPDAAPHGGLHLMSGAWMVMVHGEFNLVASEQSGLRGDSRSFASGMIMGVAQRDLGPGKLQLRAMLSPDPFMGPEGYPLLLATGETADGIDHLVDRQHPHDLFMEMSASYSLPVGDRGSLFVYGGLPGEPAFGPPAFMHRTAAMASPEAPISHHWLDSTHITYGVVTVGFMQDRWKVEASTFRGREPDQQRWDIETGDLDSRSVRLSVNPTDNWSLQASWADIKSPEALEPLVDEERVSVSALYGRAFGSSGFASATGAWARKEKDGKTLDAWLFEAALQFNDAWTVFTRAEQVDQAELAPGNIYTVRKVSLGAIHDWRLGDNVKLGMGALVNGFDIPSPLSTSYGDAGGGMAFVRLKIG
;
A
#
# COMPACT_ATOMS: atom_id res chain seq x y z
N MET A 1 5.23 -36.07 -40.59
CA MET A 1 5.99 -36.76 -39.53
C MET A 1 6.77 -35.73 -38.77
N THR A 2 6.24 -35.27 -37.67
CA THR A 2 6.97 -34.58 -36.59
C THR A 2 6.08 -34.60 -35.36
N PRO A 3 6.54 -35.01 -34.20
CA PRO A 3 5.69 -35.26 -33.05
C PRO A 3 5.44 -33.97 -32.26
N ALA A 4 4.18 -33.77 -31.92
CA ALA A 4 3.72 -32.77 -30.99
C ALA A 4 4.20 -33.09 -29.59
N ILE A 5 5.01 -32.22 -28.99
CA ILE A 5 5.32 -32.21 -27.58
C ILE A 5 4.14 -31.56 -26.86
N ARG A 6 3.29 -32.37 -26.24
CA ARG A 6 2.24 -31.90 -25.33
C ARG A 6 2.89 -31.63 -23.97
N SER A 7 3.08 -30.38 -23.63
CA SER A 7 3.36 -29.98 -22.25
C SER A 7 2.07 -30.04 -21.43
N ARG A 8 1.90 -31.18 -20.72
CA ARG A 8 0.96 -31.28 -19.61
C ARG A 8 1.72 -30.96 -18.33
N LEU A 9 1.54 -29.76 -17.79
CA LEU A 9 1.89 -29.43 -16.40
C LEU A 9 1.02 -28.27 -15.96
N PHE A 10 0.39 -28.46 -14.83
CA PHE A 10 -0.45 -27.59 -14.01
C PHE A 10 -1.95 -27.95 -14.00
N ALA A 11 -2.22 -29.16 -13.50
CA ALA A 11 -3.41 -29.38 -12.70
C ALA A 11 -2.91 -29.77 -11.30
N SER A 12 -2.67 -28.80 -10.46
CA SER A 12 -2.44 -29.01 -9.03
C SER A 12 -3.38 -28.08 -8.26
N THR A 13 -4.39 -28.69 -7.73
CA THR A 13 -5.27 -28.16 -6.69
C THR A 13 -4.42 -27.69 -5.53
N ILE A 14 -4.34 -26.39 -5.30
CA ILE A 14 -3.75 -25.82 -4.08
C ILE A 14 -4.78 -26.01 -2.98
N THR A 15 -4.65 -27.12 -2.24
CA THR A 15 -5.31 -27.32 -0.96
C THR A 15 -4.43 -26.63 0.08
N ALA A 16 -4.84 -25.45 0.52
CA ALA A 16 -4.20 -24.75 1.61
C ALA A 16 -4.49 -25.50 2.92
N SER A 17 -3.57 -26.35 3.33
CA SER A 17 -3.57 -26.94 4.66
C SER A 17 -3.01 -25.93 5.65
N LEU A 18 -3.89 -25.31 6.43
CA LEU A 18 -3.51 -24.55 7.63
C LEU A 18 -2.91 -25.53 8.65
N LEU A 19 -1.59 -25.54 8.78
CA LEU A 19 -0.88 -26.18 9.88
C LEU A 19 -1.01 -25.31 11.13
N LEU A 20 -1.98 -25.65 11.98
CA LEU A 20 -2.04 -25.21 13.36
C LEU A 20 -0.92 -25.90 14.14
N ALA A 21 0.13 -25.16 14.49
CA ALA A 21 1.13 -25.63 15.43
C ALA A 21 0.58 -25.59 16.87
N PRO A 22 0.79 -26.62 17.70
CA PRO A 22 0.31 -26.63 19.08
C PRO A 22 1.10 -25.65 19.95
N VAL A 23 0.37 -24.89 20.75
CA VAL A 23 0.93 -24.05 21.82
C VAL A 23 1.51 -24.97 22.90
N ALA A 24 2.83 -24.96 23.04
CA ALA A 24 3.49 -25.58 24.18
C ALA A 24 3.40 -24.66 25.40
N LEU A 25 2.72 -25.13 26.44
CA LEU A 25 2.72 -24.52 27.77
C LEU A 25 4.12 -24.69 28.39
N ALA A 26 4.82 -23.59 28.61
CA ALA A 26 6.07 -23.57 29.38
C ALA A 26 5.74 -23.50 30.87
N GLN A 27 6.36 -24.44 31.62
CA GLN A 27 6.28 -24.53 33.06
C GLN A 27 7.10 -23.43 33.71
N ASP A 28 6.57 -22.94 34.85
CA ASP A 28 7.23 -22.06 35.81
C ASP A 28 8.55 -22.66 36.32
N HIS A 29 9.59 -21.86 36.29
CA HIS A 29 10.77 -22.03 37.12
C HIS A 29 11.02 -20.74 37.93
N ASP A 30 10.81 -20.86 39.24
CA ASP A 30 11.22 -19.89 40.26
C ASP A 30 12.71 -19.58 40.16
N HIS A 31 13.06 -18.30 40.03
CA HIS A 31 14.39 -17.80 40.34
C HIS A 31 14.34 -16.57 41.25
N HIS A 32 15.00 -16.73 42.39
CA HIS A 32 15.22 -15.77 43.45
C HIS A 32 15.70 -14.39 42.95
N MET A 33 15.06 -13.34 43.47
CA MET A 33 15.50 -11.95 43.36
C MET A 33 16.62 -11.64 44.38
N PRO A 34 17.70 -10.93 43.97
CA PRO A 34 18.58 -10.23 44.88
C PRO A 34 18.02 -8.84 45.27
N PRO A 35 18.42 -8.24 46.38
CA PRO A 35 17.78 -7.07 46.98
C PRO A 35 18.09 -5.77 46.24
N ALA A 36 17.15 -4.83 46.32
CA ALA A 36 17.12 -3.51 45.71
C ALA A 36 18.32 -2.65 46.14
N ALA A 37 18.99 -2.05 45.13
CA ALA A 37 19.97 -0.98 45.36
C ALA A 37 19.26 0.39 45.34
N ALA A 38 19.76 1.28 46.22
CA ALA A 38 19.20 2.57 46.55
C ALA A 38 19.17 3.56 45.36
N SER A 39 18.13 4.38 45.34
CA SER A 39 17.88 5.49 44.42
C SER A 39 18.93 6.59 44.53
N ALA A 40 19.52 6.99 43.38
CA ALA A 40 20.30 8.20 43.23
C ALA A 40 19.40 9.42 42.89
N PRO A 41 19.80 10.65 43.25
CA PRO A 41 18.93 11.83 43.13
C PRO A 41 18.81 12.34 41.70
N ALA A 42 17.64 12.93 41.37
CA ALA A 42 17.29 13.50 40.11
C ALA A 42 18.27 14.61 39.65
N GLY A 43 18.89 14.39 38.51
CA GLY A 43 19.72 15.41 37.86
C GLY A 43 18.86 16.40 37.05
N THR A 44 19.25 17.67 37.12
CA THR A 44 18.71 18.83 36.42
C THR A 44 18.67 18.61 34.89
N PRO A 45 17.63 19.03 34.16
CA PRO A 45 17.63 18.94 32.71
C PRO A 45 18.69 19.88 32.11
N PRO A 46 19.36 19.48 31.03
CA PRO A 46 20.29 20.34 30.31
C PRO A 46 19.57 21.48 29.58
N PRO A 47 20.25 22.63 29.35
CA PRO A 47 19.66 23.78 28.69
C PRO A 47 19.40 23.49 27.20
N ALA A 48 18.32 24.07 26.71
CA ALA A 48 18.01 24.09 25.27
C ALA A 48 19.05 24.95 24.55
N ASP A 49 19.80 24.35 23.63
CA ASP A 49 20.66 25.10 22.74
C ASP A 49 20.68 24.54 21.32
N SER A 50 20.61 25.55 20.43
CA SER A 50 21.09 25.64 19.05
C SER A 50 20.33 24.94 17.93
N ASP A 51 19.74 25.81 17.16
CA ASP A 51 19.35 25.81 15.76
C ASP A 51 20.53 25.32 14.88
N ASP A 52 20.65 24.02 14.69
CA ASP A 52 21.56 23.42 13.70
C ASP A 52 20.89 22.17 13.13
N GLY A 53 20.67 22.17 11.80
CA GLY A 53 20.04 21.08 11.06
C GLY A 53 20.83 19.78 11.12
N THR A 54 20.78 19.09 12.25
CA THR A 54 21.52 17.86 12.48
C THR A 54 20.74 16.65 11.99
N ILE A 55 21.35 15.85 11.14
CA ILE A 55 20.87 14.50 10.81
C ILE A 55 21.01 13.64 12.07
N VAL A 56 19.88 13.20 12.62
CA VAL A 56 19.87 12.41 13.85
C VAL A 56 19.86 10.92 13.51
N GLY A 57 21.03 10.31 13.47
CA GLY A 57 21.18 8.85 13.47
C GLY A 57 20.92 8.31 14.88
N GLY A 58 19.89 7.46 15.04
CA GLY A 58 19.62 6.75 16.29
C GLY A 58 18.52 7.33 17.17
N MET A 59 17.43 7.83 16.61
CA MET A 59 16.23 8.19 17.39
C MET A 59 15.49 6.94 17.90
N GLY A 60 15.11 6.99 19.17
CA GLY A 60 14.08 6.10 19.72
C GLY A 60 12.81 6.18 18.87
N ARG A 61 11.95 5.15 18.95
CA ARG A 61 10.70 5.05 18.17
C ARG A 61 9.93 6.38 18.22
N MET A 62 9.82 7.04 17.07
CA MET A 62 9.05 8.27 16.97
C MET A 62 7.56 8.00 17.14
N THR A 63 6.86 8.95 17.74
CA THR A 63 5.42 8.86 17.97
C THR A 63 4.66 9.39 16.76
N SER A 64 3.64 8.67 16.33
CA SER A 64 2.72 9.09 15.28
C SER A 64 2.06 10.44 15.59
N ALA A 65 1.70 11.16 14.55
CA ALA A 65 0.89 12.37 14.68
C ALA A 65 -0.59 12.06 14.92
N LEU A 66 -1.05 10.83 14.67
CA LEU A 66 -2.47 10.44 14.84
C LEU A 66 -2.75 9.86 16.23
N GLY A 67 -1.70 9.52 17.01
CA GLY A 67 -1.92 8.97 18.35
C GLY A 67 -0.63 8.51 19.04
N PRO A 68 -0.72 8.07 20.32
CA PRO A 68 0.41 7.69 21.15
C PRO A 68 0.96 6.28 20.81
N TYR A 69 1.33 6.05 19.55
CA TYR A 69 1.95 4.82 19.05
C TYR A 69 3.11 5.14 18.10
N ALA A 70 3.95 4.16 17.80
CA ALA A 70 5.11 4.37 16.94
C ALA A 70 4.71 4.63 15.49
N THR A 71 5.40 5.56 14.82
CA THR A 71 5.18 5.93 13.40
C THR A 71 5.30 4.76 12.43
N ASN A 72 5.97 3.67 12.82
CA ASN A 72 6.02 2.42 12.04
C ASN A 72 4.65 1.84 11.71
N ARG A 73 3.62 2.13 12.53
CA ARG A 73 2.23 1.70 12.31
C ARG A 73 1.54 2.50 11.22
N ASP A 74 1.98 3.73 10.95
CA ASP A 74 1.38 4.57 9.92
C ASP A 74 1.79 4.07 8.52
N ALA A 75 0.83 4.14 7.60
CA ALA A 75 1.02 3.88 6.17
C ALA A 75 0.47 5.06 5.35
N GLY A 76 -0.13 4.83 4.17
CA GLY A 76 -0.80 5.86 3.38
C GLY A 76 -2.03 6.42 4.09
N GLY A 77 -2.33 7.70 3.90
CA GLY A 77 -3.47 8.38 4.54
C GLY A 77 -3.50 8.20 6.05
N THR A 78 -4.56 7.58 6.55
CA THR A 78 -4.71 7.18 7.95
C THR A 78 -4.61 5.66 8.16
N ALA A 79 -4.24 4.89 7.13
CA ALA A 79 -4.17 3.43 7.21
C ALA A 79 -3.08 2.94 8.16
N TRP A 80 -3.32 1.77 8.76
CA TRP A 80 -2.37 1.11 9.65
C TRP A 80 -1.70 -0.10 8.98
N GLN A 81 -0.46 -0.35 9.41
CA GLN A 81 0.31 -1.55 9.12
C GLN A 81 0.86 -2.17 10.43
N PRO A 82 1.52 -3.35 10.41
CA PRO A 82 2.14 -3.92 11.61
C PRO A 82 3.14 -2.96 12.26
N ASP A 83 3.16 -2.89 13.59
CA ASP A 83 4.12 -2.07 14.37
C ASP A 83 5.56 -2.49 14.12
N ALA A 84 5.77 -3.75 13.73
CA ALA A 84 7.08 -4.30 13.38
C ALA A 84 7.55 -3.90 11.96
N ALA A 85 6.71 -3.23 11.16
CA ALA A 85 7.08 -2.79 9.81
C ALA A 85 8.32 -1.87 9.87
N PRO A 86 9.28 -2.01 8.95
CA PRO A 86 10.40 -1.10 8.88
C PRO A 86 9.90 0.31 8.52
N HIS A 87 10.42 1.29 9.22
CA HIS A 87 10.14 2.69 8.94
C HIS A 87 11.41 3.31 8.38
N GLY A 88 11.48 3.39 7.05
CA GLY A 88 12.57 4.07 6.36
C GLY A 88 12.27 5.55 6.18
N GLY A 89 13.32 6.37 6.02
CA GLY A 89 13.21 7.78 5.74
C GLY A 89 14.42 8.56 6.19
N LEU A 90 14.69 9.66 5.51
CA LEU A 90 15.63 10.67 5.96
C LEU A 90 14.89 11.56 6.97
N HIS A 91 15.38 11.59 8.21
CA HIS A 91 14.78 12.36 9.30
C HIS A 91 15.62 13.59 9.60
N LEU A 92 14.96 14.74 9.70
CA LEU A 92 15.56 16.04 9.95
C LEU A 92 14.76 16.75 11.05
N MET A 93 15.45 17.46 11.94
CA MET A 93 14.82 18.40 12.87
C MET A 93 15.05 19.82 12.35
N SER A 94 13.99 20.63 12.30
CA SER A 94 14.03 22.04 11.93
C SER A 94 13.20 22.85 12.92
N GLY A 95 13.84 23.41 13.93
CA GLY A 95 13.16 24.02 15.05
C GLY A 95 12.23 23.03 15.75
N ALA A 96 10.94 23.37 15.84
CA ALA A 96 9.91 22.50 16.42
C ALA A 96 9.35 21.44 15.45
N TRP A 97 9.80 21.43 14.19
CA TRP A 97 9.33 20.47 13.18
C TRP A 97 10.26 19.27 13.09
N MET A 98 9.68 18.09 13.16
CA MET A 98 10.30 16.88 12.68
C MET A 98 9.85 16.67 11.23
N VAL A 99 10.81 16.52 10.34
CA VAL A 99 10.59 16.28 8.91
C VAL A 99 11.13 14.91 8.53
N MET A 100 10.35 14.15 7.79
CA MET A 100 10.78 12.89 7.18
C MET A 100 10.59 12.96 5.68
N VAL A 101 11.56 12.44 4.93
CA VAL A 101 11.45 12.28 3.47
C VAL A 101 11.81 10.84 3.13
N HIS A 102 10.96 10.20 2.35
CA HIS A 102 11.25 8.91 1.75
C HIS A 102 10.73 8.85 0.32
N GLY A 103 11.20 7.91 -0.46
CA GLY A 103 10.72 7.77 -1.83
C GLY A 103 11.34 6.61 -2.56
N GLU A 104 10.75 6.31 -3.68
CA GLU A 104 11.15 5.24 -4.57
C GLU A 104 10.86 5.67 -6.01
N PHE A 105 11.86 5.53 -6.87
CA PHE A 105 11.77 5.83 -8.29
C PHE A 105 12.24 4.61 -9.09
N ASN A 106 11.40 4.11 -9.99
CA ASN A 106 11.66 2.96 -10.83
C ASN A 106 11.73 3.35 -12.30
N LEU A 107 12.74 2.85 -13.01
CA LEU A 107 12.77 2.77 -14.47
C LEU A 107 12.47 1.34 -14.85
N VAL A 108 11.36 1.12 -15.55
CA VAL A 108 10.80 -0.21 -15.81
C VAL A 108 10.77 -0.47 -17.30
N ALA A 109 11.19 -1.67 -17.70
CA ALA A 109 10.90 -2.27 -19.00
C ALA A 109 9.91 -3.43 -18.77
N SER A 110 8.70 -3.28 -19.29
CA SER A 110 7.61 -4.27 -19.20
C SER A 110 7.39 -4.92 -20.56
N GLU A 111 7.18 -6.23 -20.55
CA GLU A 111 6.76 -7.02 -21.69
C GLU A 111 5.62 -7.95 -21.26
N GLN A 112 4.50 -7.86 -21.99
CA GLN A 112 3.34 -8.74 -21.84
C GLN A 112 3.12 -9.45 -23.16
N SER A 113 3.12 -10.78 -23.20
CA SER A 113 2.95 -11.58 -24.40
C SER A 113 1.49 -11.98 -24.63
N GLY A 114 1.20 -12.57 -25.80
CA GLY A 114 -0.13 -12.95 -26.22
C GLY A 114 -0.76 -11.94 -27.16
N LEU A 115 -1.99 -12.19 -27.63
CA LEU A 115 -2.65 -11.38 -28.64
C LEU A 115 -3.05 -9.98 -28.14
N ARG A 116 -3.22 -9.81 -26.84
CA ARG A 116 -3.51 -8.52 -26.17
C ARG A 116 -2.30 -7.99 -25.40
N GLY A 117 -1.14 -8.65 -25.58
CA GLY A 117 0.11 -8.22 -24.99
C GLY A 117 0.67 -6.97 -25.66
N ASP A 118 1.50 -6.24 -24.93
CA ASP A 118 2.20 -5.05 -25.38
C ASP A 118 3.52 -4.92 -24.59
N SER A 119 4.43 -4.07 -25.08
CA SER A 119 5.69 -3.78 -24.41
C SER A 119 5.89 -2.29 -24.23
N ARG A 120 6.39 -1.88 -23.05
CA ARG A 120 6.63 -0.48 -22.74
C ARG A 120 7.77 -0.28 -21.74
N SER A 121 8.54 0.78 -21.94
CA SER A 121 9.44 1.31 -20.91
C SER A 121 8.84 2.58 -20.33
N PHE A 122 8.86 2.71 -18.99
CA PHE A 122 8.27 3.82 -18.28
C PHE A 122 8.99 4.10 -16.96
N ALA A 123 8.70 5.26 -16.38
CA ALA A 123 9.08 5.61 -15.02
C ALA A 123 7.88 5.54 -14.10
N SER A 124 8.05 5.01 -12.90
CA SER A 124 7.03 4.99 -11.86
C SER A 124 7.64 5.21 -10.48
N GLY A 125 6.81 5.46 -9.49
CA GLY A 125 7.25 5.60 -8.12
C GLY A 125 6.64 6.80 -7.41
N MET A 126 7.23 7.16 -6.26
CA MET A 126 6.77 8.30 -5.48
C MET A 126 7.90 8.91 -4.65
N ILE A 127 7.75 10.16 -4.27
CA ILE A 127 8.47 10.82 -3.20
C ILE A 127 7.50 11.42 -2.22
N MET A 128 7.68 11.14 -0.93
CA MET A 128 6.82 11.65 0.15
C MET A 128 7.61 12.42 1.17
N GLY A 129 7.09 13.59 1.53
CA GLY A 129 7.54 14.41 2.65
C GLY A 129 6.47 14.45 3.74
N VAL A 130 6.90 14.28 4.99
CA VAL A 130 6.06 14.38 6.18
C VAL A 130 6.68 15.40 7.13
N ALA A 131 5.92 16.36 7.59
CA ALA A 131 6.34 17.32 8.62
C ALA A 131 5.35 17.29 9.78
N GLN A 132 5.84 17.06 11.00
CA GLN A 132 4.98 17.06 12.19
C GLN A 132 5.57 17.89 13.32
N ARG A 133 4.68 18.42 14.16
CA ARG A 133 5.04 19.15 15.37
C ARG A 133 3.92 19.11 16.39
N ASP A 134 4.26 19.38 17.63
CA ASP A 134 3.25 19.68 18.64
C ASP A 134 2.63 21.07 18.36
N LEU A 135 1.32 21.18 18.48
CA LEU A 135 0.56 22.41 18.30
C LEU A 135 -0.53 22.50 19.37
N GLY A 136 -0.34 23.39 20.36
CA GLY A 136 -1.22 23.47 21.52
C GLY A 136 -1.28 22.14 22.28
N PRO A 137 -2.48 21.61 22.58
CA PRO A 137 -2.64 20.34 23.28
C PRO A 137 -2.48 19.10 22.36
N GLY A 138 -2.33 19.29 21.07
CA GLY A 138 -2.34 18.23 20.07
C GLY A 138 -1.12 18.21 19.18
N LYS A 139 -1.17 17.37 18.14
CA LYS A 139 -0.13 17.26 17.10
C LYS A 139 -0.69 17.65 15.74
N LEU A 140 0.07 18.45 15.02
CA LEU A 140 -0.16 18.77 13.60
C LEU A 140 0.81 17.97 12.75
N GLN A 141 0.29 17.40 11.67
CA GLN A 141 1.10 16.80 10.59
C GLN A 141 0.66 17.38 9.25
N LEU A 142 1.64 17.60 8.38
CA LEU A 142 1.47 17.95 6.97
C LEU A 142 2.16 16.85 6.15
N ARG A 143 1.54 16.43 5.06
CA ARG A 143 2.10 15.42 4.14
C ARG A 143 1.95 15.89 2.70
N ALA A 144 2.96 15.59 1.89
CA ALA A 144 2.91 15.75 0.45
C ALA A 144 3.56 14.54 -0.22
N MET A 145 2.89 13.96 -1.21
CA MET A 145 3.40 12.86 -2.00
C MET A 145 3.22 13.17 -3.49
N LEU A 146 4.30 13.00 -4.25
CA LEU A 146 4.35 13.26 -5.68
C LEU A 146 4.77 12.00 -6.43
N SER A 147 4.22 11.80 -7.63
CA SER A 147 4.57 10.70 -8.53
C SER A 147 5.17 11.19 -9.85
N PRO A 148 6.16 10.50 -10.42
CA PRO A 148 6.62 10.73 -11.79
C PRO A 148 5.72 10.11 -12.88
N ASP A 149 4.67 9.39 -12.50
CA ASP A 149 3.85 8.61 -13.41
C ASP A 149 3.26 9.42 -14.60
N PRO A 150 2.91 10.71 -14.47
CA PRO A 150 2.43 11.50 -15.62
C PRO A 150 3.42 11.56 -16.79
N PHE A 151 4.73 11.39 -16.54
CA PHE A 151 5.74 11.33 -17.60
C PHE A 151 5.64 10.08 -18.49
N MET A 152 4.95 9.01 -18.03
CA MET A 152 4.73 7.84 -18.89
C MET A 152 3.65 8.10 -19.96
N GLY A 153 2.88 9.20 -19.86
CA GLY A 153 1.82 9.56 -20.78
C GLY A 153 0.49 8.86 -20.48
N PRO A 154 -0.60 9.30 -21.13
CA PRO A 154 -1.97 8.93 -20.77
C PRO A 154 -2.26 7.44 -20.91
N GLU A 155 -1.59 6.73 -21.79
CA GLU A 155 -1.84 5.30 -21.99
C GLU A 155 -1.39 4.38 -20.84
N GLY A 156 -0.64 4.91 -19.85
CA GLY A 156 -0.11 4.09 -18.77
C GLY A 156 0.83 2.97 -19.23
N TYR A 157 0.77 1.79 -18.65
CA TYR A 157 1.60 0.65 -19.02
C TYR A 157 0.79 -0.66 -19.17
N PRO A 158 1.27 -1.63 -19.98
CA PRO A 158 0.57 -2.91 -20.18
C PRO A 158 0.49 -3.70 -18.88
N LEU A 159 -0.71 -4.13 -18.52
CA LEU A 159 -1.01 -4.96 -17.37
C LEU A 159 -2.19 -5.86 -17.72
N LEU A 160 -1.92 -7.04 -18.26
CA LEU A 160 -2.96 -7.98 -18.69
C LEU A 160 -3.92 -8.31 -17.56
N LEU A 161 -5.22 -8.37 -17.89
CA LEU A 161 -6.35 -8.64 -17.01
C LEU A 161 -6.72 -7.49 -16.04
N ALA A 162 -5.99 -6.37 -16.07
CA ALA A 162 -6.41 -5.17 -15.32
C ALA A 162 -7.52 -4.45 -16.07
N THR A 163 -8.44 -3.86 -15.31
CA THR A 163 -9.44 -2.88 -15.76
C THR A 163 -9.50 -1.74 -14.75
N GLY A 164 -10.06 -0.61 -15.12
CA GLY A 164 -10.20 0.53 -14.21
C GLY A 164 -10.64 1.79 -14.93
N GLU A 165 -10.47 2.95 -14.28
CA GLU A 165 -10.82 4.25 -14.81
C GLU A 165 -10.15 4.51 -16.17
N THR A 166 -10.85 5.15 -17.07
CA THR A 166 -10.36 5.50 -18.41
C THR A 166 -9.04 6.26 -18.33
N ALA A 167 -8.13 5.97 -19.27
CA ALA A 167 -6.85 6.67 -19.38
C ALA A 167 -6.91 7.90 -20.31
N ASP A 168 -7.89 7.98 -21.18
CA ASP A 168 -8.03 9.01 -22.23
C ASP A 168 -9.38 9.76 -22.18
N GLY A 169 -10.30 9.34 -21.33
CA GLY A 169 -11.66 9.91 -21.23
C GLY A 169 -12.62 9.43 -22.33
N ILE A 170 -12.23 8.46 -23.15
CA ILE A 170 -12.99 7.98 -24.32
C ILE A 170 -13.28 6.48 -24.23
N ASP A 171 -12.24 5.68 -23.98
CA ASP A 171 -12.34 4.22 -23.98
C ASP A 171 -12.18 3.66 -22.56
N HIS A 172 -12.86 2.55 -22.26
CA HIS A 172 -12.63 1.80 -21.03
C HIS A 172 -11.21 1.27 -20.99
N LEU A 173 -10.55 1.38 -19.85
CA LEU A 173 -9.21 0.86 -19.66
C LEU A 173 -9.27 -0.66 -19.49
N VAL A 174 -8.63 -1.39 -20.40
CA VAL A 174 -8.56 -2.86 -20.37
C VAL A 174 -7.14 -3.31 -20.69
N ASP A 175 -6.59 -4.26 -19.91
CA ASP A 175 -5.24 -4.79 -20.02
C ASP A 175 -4.11 -3.75 -19.85
N ARG A 176 -4.41 -2.69 -19.15
CA ARG A 176 -3.46 -1.60 -18.85
C ARG A 176 -3.70 -1.05 -17.45
N GLN A 177 -2.66 -0.46 -16.88
CA GLN A 177 -2.73 0.39 -15.70
C GLN A 177 -2.53 1.84 -16.14
N HIS A 178 -3.45 2.73 -15.79
CA HIS A 178 -3.29 4.17 -16.00
C HIS A 178 -2.20 4.75 -15.07
N PRO A 179 -1.56 5.89 -15.45
CA PRO A 179 -0.62 6.58 -14.57
C PRO A 179 -1.32 7.17 -13.35
N HIS A 180 -0.63 7.25 -12.24
CA HIS A 180 -1.06 8.10 -11.14
C HIS A 180 -0.90 9.59 -11.50
N ASP A 181 -1.61 10.45 -10.76
CA ASP A 181 -1.44 11.88 -10.87
C ASP A 181 -0.11 12.32 -10.24
N LEU A 182 0.38 13.51 -10.67
CA LEU A 182 1.55 14.13 -10.06
C LEU A 182 1.38 14.30 -8.55
N PHE A 183 0.21 14.79 -8.14
CA PHE A 183 -0.13 15.00 -6.74
C PHE A 183 -0.90 13.79 -6.20
N MET A 184 -0.21 12.87 -5.52
CA MET A 184 -0.85 11.70 -4.91
C MET A 184 -1.40 11.98 -3.52
N GLU A 185 -0.75 12.85 -2.75
CA GLU A 185 -1.25 13.32 -1.46
C GLU A 185 -0.79 14.75 -1.19
N MET A 186 -1.72 15.59 -0.75
CA MET A 186 -1.48 16.88 -0.12
C MET A 186 -2.44 16.98 1.05
N SER A 187 -1.99 16.68 2.26
CA SER A 187 -2.87 16.49 3.39
C SER A 187 -2.36 17.18 4.66
N ALA A 188 -3.31 17.42 5.56
CA ALA A 188 -3.04 17.85 6.91
C ALA A 188 -3.85 16.99 7.89
N SER A 189 -3.28 16.70 9.04
CA SER A 189 -3.99 16.06 10.14
C SER A 189 -3.70 16.78 11.46
N TYR A 190 -4.69 16.74 12.34
CA TYR A 190 -4.54 17.23 13.71
C TYR A 190 -5.16 16.24 14.68
N SER A 191 -4.43 15.91 15.74
CA SER A 191 -4.92 14.99 16.77
C SER A 191 -4.90 15.62 18.15
N LEU A 192 -5.83 15.19 18.98
CA LEU A 192 -5.94 15.55 20.39
C LEU A 192 -5.82 14.29 21.24
N PRO A 193 -4.97 14.26 22.29
CA PRO A 193 -4.87 13.11 23.17
C PRO A 193 -6.16 12.92 23.97
N VAL A 194 -6.53 11.65 24.18
CA VAL A 194 -7.66 11.22 25.01
C VAL A 194 -7.15 10.22 26.01
N GLY A 195 -6.89 10.66 27.23
CA GLY A 195 -6.14 9.89 28.21
C GLY A 195 -4.72 9.60 27.74
N ASP A 196 -4.10 8.56 28.32
CA ASP A 196 -2.68 8.24 28.05
C ASP A 196 -2.47 7.40 26.79
N ARG A 197 -3.52 6.72 26.28
CA ARG A 197 -3.41 5.71 25.24
C ARG A 197 -4.37 5.88 24.07
N GLY A 198 -5.05 7.03 23.99
CA GLY A 198 -6.02 7.31 22.94
C GLY A 198 -5.82 8.69 22.33
N SER A 199 -6.45 8.89 21.16
CA SER A 199 -6.56 10.19 20.50
C SER A 199 -7.81 10.28 19.66
N LEU A 200 -8.33 11.50 19.55
CA LEU A 200 -9.26 11.91 18.50
C LEU A 200 -8.44 12.63 17.42
N PHE A 201 -8.74 12.41 16.16
CA PHE A 201 -8.06 13.10 15.08
C PHE A 201 -9.00 13.47 13.94
N VAL A 202 -8.58 14.47 13.19
CA VAL A 202 -9.13 14.84 11.90
C VAL A 202 -8.00 14.80 10.87
N TYR A 203 -8.31 14.32 9.67
CA TYR A 203 -7.43 14.32 8.51
C TYR A 203 -8.19 14.90 7.34
N GLY A 204 -7.52 15.71 6.51
CA GLY A 204 -8.06 16.24 5.28
C GLY A 204 -7.00 16.26 4.20
N GLY A 205 -7.38 15.90 2.97
CA GLY A 205 -6.48 15.86 1.82
C GLY A 205 -7.10 16.39 0.55
N LEU A 206 -6.26 17.00 -0.28
CA LEU A 206 -6.59 17.47 -1.62
C LEU A 206 -5.34 17.36 -2.52
N PRO A 207 -5.00 16.16 -3.04
CA PRO A 207 -5.65 14.88 -2.78
C PRO A 207 -5.32 14.24 -1.42
N GLY A 208 -6.01 13.13 -1.12
CA GLY A 208 -5.81 12.32 0.08
C GLY A 208 -6.40 10.92 -0.05
N GLU A 209 -6.37 10.17 1.05
CA GLU A 209 -6.85 8.78 1.12
C GLU A 209 -7.99 8.66 2.14
N PRO A 210 -9.22 8.25 1.72
CA PRO A 210 -10.32 8.00 2.64
C PRO A 210 -10.11 6.74 3.47
N ALA A 211 -10.89 6.59 4.54
CA ALA A 211 -10.84 5.44 5.43
C ALA A 211 -11.49 4.20 4.79
N PHE A 212 -10.86 3.65 3.77
CA PHE A 212 -11.26 2.44 3.06
C PHE A 212 -10.06 1.58 2.70
N GLY A 213 -10.24 0.25 2.73
CA GLY A 213 -9.25 -0.72 2.29
C GLY A 213 -7.99 -0.85 3.16
N PRO A 214 -7.07 -1.75 2.77
CA PRO A 214 -5.70 -1.79 3.29
C PRO A 214 -4.91 -0.56 2.83
N PRO A 215 -3.70 -0.32 3.37
CA PRO A 215 -2.79 0.68 2.78
C PRO A 215 -2.62 0.45 1.27
N ALA A 216 -2.44 1.51 0.50
CA ALA A 216 -2.12 1.41 -0.92
C ALA A 216 -0.91 0.49 -1.17
N PHE A 217 -0.87 -0.21 -2.30
CA PHE A 217 0.12 -1.26 -2.55
C PHE A 217 1.57 -0.76 -2.41
N MET A 218 1.86 0.47 -2.77
CA MET A 218 3.18 1.09 -2.62
C MET A 218 3.61 1.33 -1.17
N HIS A 219 2.67 1.32 -0.23
CA HIS A 219 2.91 1.45 1.22
C HIS A 219 2.79 0.13 1.98
N ARG A 220 2.39 -0.97 1.32
CA ARG A 220 2.38 -2.30 1.94
C ARG A 220 3.76 -2.93 1.86
N THR A 221 4.33 -3.32 3.00
CA THR A 221 5.67 -3.94 3.05
C THR A 221 5.78 -5.23 2.23
N ALA A 222 4.68 -5.94 2.00
CA ALA A 222 4.63 -7.15 1.18
C ALA A 222 4.60 -6.87 -0.34
N ALA A 223 4.23 -5.65 -0.76
CA ALA A 223 4.03 -5.27 -2.15
C ALA A 223 5.08 -4.30 -2.69
N MET A 224 5.62 -3.43 -1.83
CA MET A 224 6.47 -2.29 -2.21
C MET A 224 7.77 -2.65 -2.95
N ALA A 225 8.16 -3.93 -2.99
CA ALA A 225 9.31 -4.37 -3.78
C ALA A 225 9.00 -4.53 -5.28
N SER A 226 7.71 -4.56 -5.65
CA SER A 226 7.24 -4.71 -7.03
C SER A 226 6.82 -3.36 -7.62
N PRO A 227 7.32 -2.96 -8.80
CA PRO A 227 6.83 -1.76 -9.49
C PRO A 227 5.47 -1.94 -10.17
N GLU A 228 4.92 -3.16 -10.17
CA GLU A 228 3.68 -3.52 -10.83
C GLU A 228 2.49 -3.34 -9.88
N ALA A 229 1.44 -2.64 -10.33
CA ALA A 229 0.18 -2.53 -9.61
C ALA A 229 -0.54 -3.90 -9.54
N PRO A 230 -1.33 -4.17 -8.47
CA PRO A 230 -2.21 -5.33 -8.43
C PRO A 230 -3.34 -5.21 -9.45
N ILE A 231 -3.79 -6.31 -10.06
CA ILE A 231 -5.03 -6.31 -10.86
C ILE A 231 -6.28 -6.20 -9.97
N SER A 232 -6.14 -6.42 -8.67
CA SER A 232 -7.17 -6.22 -7.64
C SER A 232 -7.23 -4.79 -7.08
N HIS A 233 -6.39 -3.87 -7.60
CA HIS A 233 -6.27 -2.49 -7.13
C HIS A 233 -7.63 -1.77 -7.02
N HIS A 234 -8.48 -1.88 -8.05
CA HIS A 234 -9.79 -1.22 -8.09
C HIS A 234 -10.86 -1.83 -7.15
N TRP A 235 -10.53 -2.87 -6.40
CA TRP A 235 -11.37 -3.40 -5.31
C TRP A 235 -10.87 -2.98 -3.94
N LEU A 236 -9.55 -2.85 -3.78
CA LEU A 236 -8.90 -2.78 -2.49
C LEU A 236 -8.40 -1.38 -2.13
N ASP A 237 -7.72 -0.69 -3.05
CA ASP A 237 -6.95 0.50 -2.72
C ASP A 237 -6.89 1.59 -3.82
N SER A 238 -7.78 1.58 -4.82
CA SER A 238 -7.82 2.62 -5.86
C SER A 238 -8.19 4.01 -5.34
N THR A 239 -8.84 4.10 -4.18
CA THR A 239 -9.22 5.37 -3.57
C THR A 239 -8.05 6.10 -2.88
N HIS A 240 -6.80 5.60 -3.00
CA HIS A 240 -5.63 6.22 -2.37
C HIS A 240 -5.25 7.60 -2.94
N ILE A 241 -5.78 7.96 -4.10
CA ILE A 241 -5.71 9.32 -4.66
C ILE A 241 -7.14 9.82 -4.85
N THR A 242 -7.63 10.59 -3.90
CA THR A 242 -9.00 11.14 -3.92
C THR A 242 -8.93 12.66 -3.76
N TYR A 243 -9.42 13.38 -4.77
CA TYR A 243 -9.40 14.84 -4.79
C TYR A 243 -10.51 15.45 -3.92
N GLY A 244 -10.27 15.40 -2.63
CA GLY A 244 -11.13 15.89 -1.57
C GLY A 244 -11.56 14.77 -0.64
N VAL A 245 -10.97 14.78 0.57
CA VAL A 245 -11.33 13.85 1.63
C VAL A 245 -11.27 14.55 2.98
N VAL A 246 -12.22 14.23 3.84
CA VAL A 246 -12.20 14.57 5.27
C VAL A 246 -12.49 13.31 6.05
N THR A 247 -11.59 12.96 6.95
CA THR A 247 -11.72 11.81 7.84
C THR A 247 -11.71 12.27 9.29
N VAL A 248 -12.58 11.70 10.08
CA VAL A 248 -12.54 11.79 11.55
C VAL A 248 -12.33 10.40 12.13
N GLY A 249 -11.51 10.31 13.16
CA GLY A 249 -11.21 9.02 13.76
C GLY A 249 -10.92 9.10 15.24
N PHE A 250 -11.14 7.98 15.89
CA PHE A 250 -10.75 7.72 17.28
C PHE A 250 -9.89 6.48 17.32
N MET A 251 -8.76 6.57 18.00
CA MET A 251 -7.91 5.42 18.27
C MET A 251 -7.69 5.26 19.77
N GLN A 252 -7.53 4.02 20.20
CA GLN A 252 -7.09 3.69 21.55
C GLN A 252 -6.26 2.42 21.52
N ASP A 253 -5.05 2.48 22.08
CA ASP A 253 -4.10 1.37 22.13
C ASP A 253 -3.84 0.73 20.76
N ARG A 254 -4.56 -0.37 20.49
CA ARG A 254 -4.36 -1.24 19.34
C ARG A 254 -5.56 -1.32 18.41
N TRP A 255 -6.54 -0.43 18.57
CA TRP A 255 -7.68 -0.34 17.66
C TRP A 255 -8.01 1.09 17.30
N LYS A 256 -8.61 1.26 16.15
CA LYS A 256 -9.00 2.56 15.60
C LYS A 256 -10.28 2.40 14.78
N VAL A 257 -11.19 3.35 14.92
CA VAL A 257 -12.37 3.51 14.07
C VAL A 257 -12.33 4.86 13.40
N GLU A 258 -12.66 4.88 12.11
CA GLU A 258 -12.59 6.06 11.26
C GLU A 258 -13.82 6.14 10.37
N ALA A 259 -14.22 7.37 10.02
CA ALA A 259 -15.23 7.63 9.01
C ALA A 259 -14.77 8.78 8.11
N SER A 260 -14.98 8.64 6.81
CA SER A 260 -14.65 9.65 5.82
C SER A 260 -15.86 10.08 5.02
N THR A 261 -15.85 11.36 4.61
CA THR A 261 -16.58 11.82 3.43
C THR A 261 -15.56 12.27 2.40
N PHE A 262 -15.81 11.95 1.13
CA PHE A 262 -14.82 12.19 0.08
C PHE A 262 -15.50 12.34 -1.28
N ARG A 263 -14.77 12.82 -2.28
CA ARG A 263 -15.18 12.84 -3.68
C ARG A 263 -15.09 11.41 -4.24
N GLY A 264 -16.20 10.87 -4.74
CA GLY A 264 -16.25 9.51 -5.26
C GLY A 264 -15.55 9.33 -6.60
N ARG A 265 -15.58 10.36 -7.46
CA ARG A 265 -14.94 10.34 -8.78
C ARG A 265 -13.45 10.09 -8.67
N GLU A 266 -12.94 9.06 -9.36
CA GLU A 266 -11.51 8.82 -9.55
C GLU A 266 -10.89 9.97 -10.37
N PRO A 267 -9.56 10.23 -10.22
CA PRO A 267 -8.87 11.27 -10.99
C PRO A 267 -9.05 11.08 -12.49
N ASP A 268 -9.22 12.18 -13.23
CA ASP A 268 -9.40 12.15 -14.69
C ASP A 268 -8.06 11.94 -15.43
N GLN A 269 -8.09 12.04 -16.76
CA GLN A 269 -6.91 11.86 -17.62
C GLN A 269 -5.88 13.02 -17.55
N GLN A 270 -6.19 14.10 -16.82
CA GLN A 270 -5.32 15.29 -16.70
C GLN A 270 -4.38 15.20 -15.52
N ARG A 271 -3.43 14.30 -15.56
CA ARG A 271 -2.57 13.87 -14.45
C ARG A 271 -1.67 14.94 -13.82
N TRP A 272 -1.74 16.20 -14.24
CA TRP A 272 -0.86 17.27 -13.78
C TRP A 272 -1.54 18.29 -12.88
N ASP A 273 -2.86 18.29 -12.77
CA ASP A 273 -3.63 19.26 -12.03
C ASP A 273 -4.22 18.69 -10.73
N ILE A 274 -4.96 19.51 -10.03
CA ILE A 274 -5.70 19.16 -8.82
C ILE A 274 -7.17 19.44 -9.10
N GLU A 275 -7.95 18.39 -9.10
CA GLU A 275 -9.38 18.49 -9.29
C GLU A 275 -10.10 18.86 -7.99
N THR A 276 -11.24 19.51 -8.13
CA THR A 276 -12.12 19.82 -7.00
C THR A 276 -13.55 19.37 -7.31
N GLY A 277 -14.29 19.00 -6.28
CA GLY A 277 -15.68 18.57 -6.43
C GLY A 277 -16.34 18.37 -5.08
N ASP A 278 -17.60 17.95 -5.11
CA ASP A 278 -18.37 17.67 -3.91
C ASP A 278 -17.85 16.43 -3.20
N LEU A 279 -17.96 16.41 -1.88
CA LEU A 279 -17.70 15.25 -1.04
C LEU A 279 -19.00 14.43 -0.95
N ASP A 280 -19.26 13.63 -1.97
CA ASP A 280 -20.53 12.93 -2.22
C ASP A 280 -20.53 11.47 -1.73
N SER A 281 -19.36 10.96 -1.38
CA SER A 281 -19.12 9.57 -1.00
C SER A 281 -18.74 9.43 0.46
N ARG A 282 -18.82 8.23 1.00
CA ARG A 282 -18.55 7.98 2.42
C ARG A 282 -17.93 6.60 2.64
N SER A 283 -17.12 6.50 3.69
CA SER A 283 -16.55 5.22 4.11
C SER A 283 -16.40 5.14 5.62
N VAL A 284 -16.25 3.92 6.10
CA VAL A 284 -15.88 3.61 7.49
C VAL A 284 -14.84 2.50 7.49
N ARG A 285 -13.86 2.59 8.41
CA ARG A 285 -12.84 1.56 8.60
C ARG A 285 -12.61 1.30 10.08
N LEU A 286 -12.55 0.03 10.44
CA LEU A 286 -12.04 -0.46 11.70
C LEU A 286 -10.66 -1.09 11.48
N SER A 287 -9.66 -0.67 12.26
CA SER A 287 -8.31 -1.24 12.24
C SER A 287 -7.94 -1.77 13.62
N VAL A 288 -7.25 -2.91 13.67
CA VAL A 288 -6.78 -3.54 14.91
C VAL A 288 -5.40 -4.13 14.70
N ASN A 289 -4.45 -3.76 15.56
CA ASN A 289 -3.12 -4.37 15.64
C ASN A 289 -3.04 -5.29 16.88
N PRO A 290 -3.50 -6.55 16.80
CA PRO A 290 -3.57 -7.42 17.98
C PRO A 290 -2.19 -7.72 18.59
N THR A 291 -1.14 -7.68 17.78
CA THR A 291 0.27 -7.78 18.16
C THR A 291 1.10 -6.81 17.33
N ASP A 292 2.38 -6.68 17.63
CA ASP A 292 3.29 -5.84 16.82
C ASP A 292 3.47 -6.37 15.39
N ASN A 293 3.20 -7.66 15.17
CA ASN A 293 3.39 -8.31 13.88
C ASN A 293 2.15 -8.33 12.99
N TRP A 294 0.98 -7.98 13.49
CA TRP A 294 -0.26 -8.07 12.74
C TRP A 294 -1.01 -6.75 12.70
N SER A 295 -1.53 -6.41 11.54
CA SER A 295 -2.52 -5.34 11.34
C SER A 295 -3.71 -5.89 10.57
N LEU A 296 -4.90 -5.73 11.13
CA LEU A 296 -6.16 -6.21 10.57
C LEU A 296 -7.04 -4.99 10.27
N GLN A 297 -7.79 -5.03 9.18
CA GLN A 297 -8.82 -4.03 8.90
C GLN A 297 -10.08 -4.66 8.31
N ALA A 298 -11.22 -3.99 8.54
CA ALA A 298 -12.46 -4.17 7.83
C ALA A 298 -13.04 -2.80 7.50
N SER A 299 -13.53 -2.63 6.28
CA SER A 299 -14.04 -1.34 5.81
C SER A 299 -15.21 -1.51 4.85
N TRP A 300 -16.01 -0.46 4.76
CA TRP A 300 -17.12 -0.30 3.85
C TRP A 300 -17.08 1.10 3.23
N ALA A 301 -17.49 1.22 1.96
CA ALA A 301 -17.63 2.49 1.26
C ALA A 301 -18.85 2.48 0.34
N ASP A 302 -19.53 3.64 0.27
CA ASP A 302 -20.55 3.99 -0.73
C ASP A 302 -19.95 5.11 -1.59
N ILE A 303 -19.62 4.80 -2.84
CA ILE A 303 -18.84 5.63 -3.75
C ILE A 303 -19.73 6.07 -4.91
N LYS A 304 -19.89 7.37 -5.06
CA LYS A 304 -20.74 7.96 -6.09
C LYS A 304 -19.95 8.15 -7.38
N SER A 305 -20.49 7.56 -8.47
CA SER A 305 -20.01 7.80 -9.84
C SER A 305 -18.46 7.76 -9.96
N PRO A 306 -17.77 6.68 -9.52
CA PRO A 306 -16.32 6.67 -9.52
C PRO A 306 -15.72 6.80 -10.92
N GLU A 307 -16.32 6.18 -11.93
CA GLU A 307 -15.78 6.14 -13.29
C GLU A 307 -16.37 7.21 -14.20
N ALA A 308 -15.51 7.90 -14.97
CA ALA A 308 -15.91 9.00 -15.86
C ALA A 308 -16.86 8.57 -16.97
N LEU A 309 -16.66 7.38 -17.52
CA LEU A 309 -17.49 6.84 -18.60
C LEU A 309 -18.83 6.29 -18.12
N GLU A 310 -19.02 6.08 -16.84
CA GLU A 310 -20.23 5.57 -16.22
C GLU A 310 -20.80 6.53 -15.15
N PRO A 311 -21.13 7.78 -15.50
CA PRO A 311 -21.41 8.86 -14.52
C PRO A 311 -22.70 8.69 -13.73
N LEU A 312 -23.51 7.68 -14.01
CA LEU A 312 -24.76 7.36 -13.29
C LEU A 312 -24.65 6.06 -12.49
N VAL A 313 -23.49 5.44 -12.45
CA VAL A 313 -23.26 4.17 -11.76
C VAL A 313 -22.49 4.44 -10.47
N ASP A 314 -23.10 4.08 -9.34
CA ASP A 314 -22.49 4.11 -8.03
C ASP A 314 -21.88 2.74 -7.71
N GLU A 315 -20.93 2.71 -6.78
CA GLU A 315 -20.34 1.48 -6.28
C GLU A 315 -20.47 1.38 -4.75
N GLU A 316 -20.81 0.18 -4.27
CA GLU A 316 -20.65 -0.18 -2.88
C GLU A 316 -19.48 -1.16 -2.75
N ARG A 317 -18.55 -0.87 -1.83
CA ARG A 317 -17.36 -1.71 -1.62
C ARG A 317 -17.25 -2.16 -0.16
N VAL A 318 -16.86 -3.42 0.03
CA VAL A 318 -16.47 -3.99 1.33
C VAL A 318 -15.07 -4.56 1.20
N SER A 319 -14.20 -4.34 2.19
CA SER A 319 -12.85 -4.89 2.19
C SER A 319 -12.47 -5.41 3.57
N VAL A 320 -11.76 -6.53 3.58
CA VAL A 320 -11.14 -7.10 4.79
C VAL A 320 -9.71 -7.48 4.44
N SER A 321 -8.76 -7.14 5.30
CA SER A 321 -7.35 -7.53 5.11
C SER A 321 -6.63 -7.85 6.41
N ALA A 322 -5.57 -8.64 6.27
CA ALA A 322 -4.63 -8.98 7.31
C ALA A 322 -3.21 -8.78 6.77
N LEU A 323 -2.44 -7.90 7.41
CA LEU A 323 -1.04 -7.65 7.12
C LEU A 323 -0.19 -8.27 8.22
N TYR A 324 0.88 -8.94 7.82
CA TYR A 324 1.87 -9.52 8.71
C TYR A 324 3.25 -8.95 8.43
N GLY A 325 4.02 -8.69 9.47
CA GLY A 325 5.41 -8.25 9.37
C GLY A 325 6.25 -8.75 10.53
N ARG A 326 7.45 -9.28 10.25
CA ARG A 326 8.35 -9.76 11.29
C ARG A 326 9.81 -9.65 10.87
N ALA A 327 10.62 -9.02 11.70
CA ALA A 327 12.07 -9.04 11.58
C ALA A 327 12.63 -10.41 11.96
N PHE A 328 13.71 -10.84 11.31
CA PHE A 328 14.46 -12.06 11.64
C PHE A 328 15.95 -11.87 11.34
N GLY A 329 16.80 -12.63 12.05
CA GLY A 329 18.24 -12.44 11.94
C GLY A 329 18.67 -11.01 12.31
N SER A 330 19.72 -10.51 11.66
CA SER A 330 20.27 -9.16 11.92
C SER A 330 19.64 -8.07 11.05
N SER A 331 19.16 -8.40 9.86
CA SER A 331 18.65 -7.44 8.87
C SER A 331 17.55 -8.02 7.96
N GLY A 332 17.04 -9.21 8.29
CA GLY A 332 15.96 -9.85 7.55
C GLY A 332 14.59 -9.34 7.98
N PHE A 333 13.65 -9.30 7.01
CA PHE A 333 12.25 -8.98 7.27
C PHE A 333 11.34 -9.83 6.38
N ALA A 334 10.35 -10.47 7.00
CA ALA A 334 9.31 -11.20 6.32
C ALA A 334 8.00 -10.43 6.41
N SER A 335 7.30 -10.27 5.30
CA SER A 335 5.99 -9.63 5.25
C SER A 335 5.03 -10.41 4.37
N ALA A 336 3.74 -10.35 4.71
CA ALA A 336 2.66 -10.91 3.92
C ALA A 336 1.39 -10.06 4.07
N THR A 337 0.57 -10.07 3.04
CA THR A 337 -0.77 -9.47 3.03
C THR A 337 -1.75 -10.49 2.46
N GLY A 338 -2.85 -10.73 3.17
CA GLY A 338 -4.03 -11.40 2.62
C GLY A 338 -5.19 -10.40 2.63
N ALA A 339 -5.89 -10.27 1.52
CA ALA A 339 -7.04 -9.38 1.43
C ALA A 339 -8.16 -9.99 0.58
N TRP A 340 -9.38 -9.60 0.92
CA TRP A 340 -10.58 -9.83 0.14
C TRP A 340 -11.36 -8.54 0.03
N ALA A 341 -11.94 -8.29 -1.14
CA ALA A 341 -12.90 -7.22 -1.32
C ALA A 341 -14.03 -7.64 -2.24
N ARG A 342 -15.18 -7.02 -2.00
CA ARG A 342 -16.38 -7.13 -2.83
C ARG A 342 -16.77 -5.75 -3.33
N LYS A 343 -17.10 -5.66 -4.60
CA LYS A 343 -17.63 -4.49 -5.28
C LYS A 343 -19.00 -4.81 -5.84
N GLU A 344 -20.00 -4.01 -5.50
CA GLU A 344 -21.33 -4.03 -6.12
C GLU A 344 -21.44 -2.83 -7.06
N LYS A 345 -21.65 -3.09 -8.34
CA LYS A 345 -21.68 -2.10 -9.43
C LYS A 345 -22.71 -2.52 -10.46
N ASP A 346 -23.69 -1.67 -10.80
CA ASP A 346 -24.71 -1.94 -11.83
C ASP A 346 -25.40 -3.30 -11.66
N GLY A 347 -25.79 -3.64 -10.42
CA GLY A 347 -26.44 -4.91 -10.08
C GLY A 347 -25.55 -6.15 -10.19
N LYS A 348 -24.25 -5.99 -10.41
CA LYS A 348 -23.25 -7.07 -10.43
C LYS A 348 -22.50 -7.08 -9.11
N THR A 349 -22.21 -8.28 -8.62
CA THR A 349 -21.32 -8.52 -7.47
C THR A 349 -20.01 -9.07 -7.99
N LEU A 350 -18.89 -8.40 -7.68
CA LEU A 350 -17.55 -8.72 -8.16
C LEU A 350 -16.62 -8.88 -6.97
N ASP A 351 -15.98 -10.04 -6.83
CA ASP A 351 -15.05 -10.34 -5.75
C ASP A 351 -13.59 -10.24 -6.22
N ALA A 352 -12.73 -9.83 -5.32
CA ALA A 352 -11.27 -9.89 -5.49
C ALA A 352 -10.60 -10.51 -4.28
N TRP A 353 -9.61 -11.36 -4.54
CA TRP A 353 -8.74 -11.99 -3.55
C TRP A 353 -7.29 -11.65 -3.88
N LEU A 354 -6.54 -11.26 -2.87
CA LEU A 354 -5.14 -10.89 -2.96
C LEU A 354 -4.33 -11.63 -1.90
N PHE A 355 -3.21 -12.17 -2.30
CA PHE A 355 -2.13 -12.59 -1.42
C PHE A 355 -0.81 -12.01 -1.92
N GLU A 356 -0.09 -11.33 -1.05
CA GLU A 356 1.25 -10.79 -1.31
C GLU A 356 2.21 -11.30 -0.24
N ALA A 357 3.47 -11.54 -0.61
CA ALA A 357 4.52 -11.82 0.34
C ALA A 357 5.86 -11.28 -0.17
N ALA A 358 6.67 -10.78 0.76
CA ALA A 358 8.05 -10.40 0.50
C ALA A 358 8.96 -10.90 1.61
N LEU A 359 10.11 -11.42 1.20
CA LEU A 359 11.15 -11.91 2.07
C LEU A 359 12.44 -11.15 1.77
N GLN A 360 12.75 -10.17 2.59
CA GLN A 360 14.02 -9.49 2.60
C GLN A 360 15.00 -10.31 3.45
N PHE A 361 15.91 -11.03 2.80
CA PHE A 361 16.88 -11.90 3.47
C PHE A 361 17.95 -11.11 4.25
N ASN A 362 18.31 -9.95 3.70
CA ASN A 362 19.30 -9.02 4.25
C ASN A 362 19.10 -7.65 3.61
N ASP A 363 20.00 -6.72 3.86
CA ASP A 363 19.93 -5.36 3.30
C ASP A 363 19.99 -5.28 1.78
N ALA A 364 20.40 -6.36 1.09
CA ALA A 364 20.64 -6.38 -0.34
C ALA A 364 19.57 -7.16 -1.13
N TRP A 365 19.07 -8.30 -0.64
CA TRP A 365 18.20 -9.16 -1.41
C TRP A 365 16.77 -9.21 -0.85
N THR A 366 15.81 -8.97 -1.74
CA THR A 366 14.38 -9.19 -1.49
C THR A 366 13.80 -10.07 -2.59
N VAL A 367 13.08 -11.13 -2.22
CA VAL A 367 12.22 -11.93 -3.10
C VAL A 367 10.77 -11.61 -2.74
N PHE A 368 9.92 -11.46 -3.76
CA PHE A 368 8.52 -11.09 -3.56
C PHE A 368 7.61 -11.86 -4.51
N THR A 369 6.36 -12.02 -4.10
CA THR A 369 5.33 -12.71 -4.90
C THR A 369 3.96 -12.08 -4.64
N ARG A 370 3.09 -12.16 -5.65
CA ARG A 370 1.68 -11.79 -5.56
C ARG A 370 0.83 -12.84 -6.26
N ALA A 371 -0.28 -13.24 -5.65
CA ALA A 371 -1.29 -14.10 -6.25
C ALA A 371 -2.64 -13.41 -6.12
N GLU A 372 -3.37 -13.31 -7.22
CA GLU A 372 -4.63 -12.59 -7.30
C GLU A 372 -5.69 -13.43 -8.01
N GLN A 373 -6.93 -13.31 -7.56
CA GLN A 373 -8.12 -13.77 -8.26
C GLN A 373 -9.13 -12.63 -8.26
N VAL A 374 -9.63 -12.25 -9.43
CA VAL A 374 -10.51 -11.09 -9.60
C VAL A 374 -11.65 -11.44 -10.55
N ASP A 375 -12.86 -11.01 -10.20
CA ASP A 375 -14.01 -11.07 -11.08
C ASP A 375 -14.07 -9.81 -11.94
N GLN A 376 -13.82 -9.95 -13.23
CA GLN A 376 -13.76 -8.86 -14.21
C GLN A 376 -14.99 -8.84 -15.10
N ALA A 377 -15.68 -7.68 -15.17
CA ALA A 377 -16.88 -7.48 -15.99
C ALA A 377 -16.59 -6.75 -17.33
N GLU A 378 -15.36 -6.26 -17.53
CA GLU A 378 -14.99 -5.36 -18.63
C GLU A 378 -14.05 -6.00 -19.66
N LEU A 379 -13.52 -7.21 -19.40
CA LEU A 379 -12.61 -7.91 -20.32
C LEU A 379 -13.28 -8.30 -21.65
N ALA A 380 -14.58 -8.55 -21.61
CA ALA A 380 -15.43 -8.74 -22.79
C ALA A 380 -16.90 -8.45 -22.43
N PRO A 381 -17.70 -7.94 -23.39
CA PRO A 381 -19.08 -7.51 -23.14
C PRO A 381 -19.98 -8.62 -22.57
N GLY A 382 -20.80 -8.26 -21.59
CA GLY A 382 -21.96 -9.03 -21.14
C GLY A 382 -21.68 -10.20 -20.18
N ASN A 383 -20.44 -10.47 -19.80
CA ASN A 383 -20.10 -11.56 -18.89
C ASN A 383 -19.11 -11.12 -17.81
N ILE A 384 -19.19 -11.78 -16.66
CA ILE A 384 -18.19 -11.68 -15.61
C ILE A 384 -17.22 -12.85 -15.77
N TYR A 385 -15.93 -12.57 -15.73
CA TYR A 385 -14.86 -13.57 -15.86
C TYR A 385 -13.99 -13.57 -14.62
N THR A 386 -13.92 -14.70 -13.93
CA THR A 386 -12.95 -14.89 -12.86
C THR A 386 -11.59 -15.19 -13.46
N VAL A 387 -10.65 -14.26 -13.29
CA VAL A 387 -9.27 -14.38 -13.79
C VAL A 387 -8.29 -14.49 -12.63
N ARG A 388 -7.11 -15.09 -12.90
CA ARG A 388 -6.06 -15.20 -11.90
C ARG A 388 -4.72 -14.78 -12.47
N LYS A 389 -3.90 -14.16 -11.61
CA LYS A 389 -2.54 -13.77 -11.92
C LYS A 389 -1.61 -14.16 -10.77
N VAL A 390 -0.43 -14.63 -11.11
CA VAL A 390 0.66 -14.87 -10.15
C VAL A 390 1.89 -14.15 -10.65
N SER A 391 2.52 -13.35 -9.78
CA SER A 391 3.79 -12.68 -10.03
C SER A 391 4.84 -13.22 -9.07
N LEU A 392 6.07 -13.41 -9.56
CA LEU A 392 7.23 -13.76 -8.76
C LEU A 392 8.41 -12.90 -9.20
N GLY A 393 9.06 -12.24 -8.26
CA GLY A 393 10.18 -11.37 -8.56
C GLY A 393 11.25 -11.33 -7.48
N ALA A 394 12.36 -10.70 -7.83
CA ALA A 394 13.46 -10.44 -6.92
C ALA A 394 14.12 -9.11 -7.25
N ILE A 395 14.71 -8.48 -6.25
CA ILE A 395 15.53 -7.28 -6.40
C ILE A 395 16.79 -7.40 -5.56
N HIS A 396 17.89 -6.90 -6.11
CA HIS A 396 19.14 -6.68 -5.39
C HIS A 396 19.41 -5.18 -5.25
N ASP A 397 19.59 -4.73 -4.02
CA ASP A 397 19.85 -3.34 -3.66
C ASP A 397 21.33 -3.16 -3.27
N TRP A 398 21.99 -2.16 -3.82
CA TRP A 398 23.31 -1.67 -3.41
C TRP A 398 23.15 -0.38 -2.61
N ARG A 399 23.83 -0.27 -1.49
CA ARG A 399 23.90 0.98 -0.73
C ARG A 399 24.80 1.99 -1.46
N LEU A 400 24.27 3.16 -1.79
CA LEU A 400 25.00 4.32 -2.30
C LEU A 400 25.38 5.30 -1.18
N GLY A 401 24.71 5.20 -0.04
CA GLY A 401 24.90 6.01 1.16
C GLY A 401 24.03 5.49 2.30
N ASP A 402 23.98 6.20 3.40
CA ASP A 402 23.26 5.74 4.61
C ASP A 402 21.76 5.57 4.36
N ASN A 403 21.17 6.45 3.54
CA ASN A 403 19.72 6.49 3.27
C ASN A 403 19.39 6.38 1.77
N VAL A 404 20.34 5.93 0.93
CA VAL A 404 20.12 5.83 -0.52
C VAL A 404 20.56 4.45 -1.00
N LYS A 405 19.67 3.77 -1.72
CA LYS A 405 19.93 2.49 -2.36
C LYS A 405 19.63 2.56 -3.85
N LEU A 406 20.46 1.90 -4.64
CA LEU A 406 20.20 1.60 -6.05
C LEU A 406 19.89 0.11 -6.15
N GLY A 407 18.75 -0.24 -6.75
CA GLY A 407 18.33 -1.62 -6.92
C GLY A 407 18.22 -2.01 -8.39
N MET A 408 18.41 -3.29 -8.67
CA MET A 408 18.04 -3.90 -9.95
C MET A 408 17.20 -5.13 -9.67
N GLY A 409 16.07 -5.24 -10.34
CA GLY A 409 15.11 -6.30 -10.11
C GLY A 409 14.44 -6.77 -11.39
N ALA A 410 13.76 -7.90 -11.26
CA ALA A 410 12.90 -8.44 -12.30
C ALA A 410 11.75 -9.23 -11.67
N LEU A 411 10.65 -9.34 -12.42
CA LEU A 411 9.53 -10.21 -12.09
C LEU A 411 9.01 -10.90 -13.35
N VAL A 412 8.32 -12.02 -13.14
CA VAL A 412 7.60 -12.77 -14.18
C VAL A 412 6.16 -12.98 -13.75
N ASN A 413 5.25 -12.98 -14.73
CA ASN A 413 3.81 -13.14 -14.55
C ASN A 413 3.31 -14.39 -15.25
N GLY A 414 2.44 -15.13 -14.56
CA GLY A 414 1.63 -16.21 -15.12
C GLY A 414 0.15 -15.90 -14.93
N PHE A 415 -0.66 -16.29 -15.91
CA PHE A 415 -2.08 -16.01 -15.95
C PHE A 415 -2.91 -17.30 -16.09
N ASP A 416 -4.06 -17.36 -15.39
CA ASP A 416 -5.11 -18.33 -15.61
C ASP A 416 -6.31 -17.60 -16.23
N ILE A 417 -6.51 -17.83 -17.52
CA ILE A 417 -7.48 -17.13 -18.35
C ILE A 417 -8.62 -18.10 -18.69
N PRO A 418 -9.88 -17.77 -18.39
CA PRO A 418 -11.02 -18.61 -18.70
C PRO A 418 -11.12 -18.94 -20.18
N SER A 419 -11.55 -20.17 -20.50
CA SER A 419 -11.64 -20.68 -21.88
C SER A 419 -12.35 -19.74 -22.87
N PRO A 420 -13.43 -19.01 -22.51
CA PRO A 420 -14.06 -18.09 -23.46
C PRO A 420 -13.16 -16.92 -23.88
N LEU A 421 -12.18 -16.54 -23.06
CA LEU A 421 -11.22 -15.47 -23.36
C LEU A 421 -9.92 -15.97 -24.01
N SER A 422 -9.68 -17.29 -24.01
CA SER A 422 -8.39 -17.87 -24.46
C SER A 422 -8.06 -17.51 -25.92
N THR A 423 -9.05 -17.40 -26.80
CA THR A 423 -8.84 -17.00 -28.21
C THR A 423 -8.47 -15.52 -28.35
N SER A 424 -8.84 -14.67 -27.40
CA SER A 424 -8.52 -13.24 -27.41
C SER A 424 -7.15 -12.95 -26.80
N TYR A 425 -6.69 -13.77 -25.83
CA TYR A 425 -5.43 -13.57 -25.14
C TYR A 425 -4.29 -14.42 -25.71
N GLY A 426 -4.57 -15.58 -26.27
CA GLY A 426 -3.55 -16.51 -26.76
C GLY A 426 -2.68 -17.04 -25.61
N ASP A 427 -1.40 -17.24 -25.89
CA ASP A 427 -0.39 -17.66 -24.89
C ASP A 427 0.09 -16.43 -24.09
N ALA A 428 -0.73 -15.97 -23.16
CA ALA A 428 -0.43 -14.82 -22.33
C ALA A 428 0.64 -15.15 -21.28
N GLY A 429 1.63 -14.28 -21.19
CA GLY A 429 2.69 -14.28 -20.19
C GLY A 429 3.19 -12.87 -20.02
N GLY A 430 4.06 -12.61 -19.05
CA GLY A 430 4.62 -11.28 -18.92
C GLY A 430 5.77 -11.22 -17.93
N GLY A 431 6.40 -10.07 -17.90
CA GLY A 431 7.45 -9.77 -16.94
C GLY A 431 7.90 -8.32 -17.01
N MET A 432 8.67 -7.95 -16.01
CA MET A 432 9.30 -6.64 -15.92
C MET A 432 10.75 -6.80 -15.50
N ALA A 433 11.62 -5.95 -16.07
CA ALA A 433 12.94 -5.68 -15.53
C ALA A 433 13.00 -4.21 -15.11
N PHE A 434 13.60 -3.90 -13.99
CA PHE A 434 13.60 -2.54 -13.47
C PHE A 434 14.87 -2.17 -12.72
N VAL A 435 15.16 -0.87 -12.73
CA VAL A 435 16.17 -0.23 -11.89
C VAL A 435 15.45 0.69 -10.92
N ARG A 436 15.78 0.60 -9.63
CA ARG A 436 15.15 1.35 -8.56
C ARG A 436 16.13 2.25 -7.84
N LEU A 437 15.79 3.51 -7.65
CA LEU A 437 16.44 4.40 -6.68
C LEU A 437 15.50 4.52 -5.48
N LYS A 438 15.99 4.18 -4.29
CA LYS A 438 15.23 4.27 -3.03
C LYS A 438 15.91 5.23 -2.07
N ILE A 439 15.12 6.09 -1.45
CA ILE A 439 15.50 7.04 -0.39
C ILE A 439 14.75 6.65 0.88
N GLY A 440 15.49 6.32 1.94
CA GLY A 440 14.93 5.90 3.22
C GLY A 440 15.21 4.47 3.65
#